data_759a63859ee1cbfb3c6703704d038149
#
_entry.id   759a63859ee1cbfb3c6703704d038149
#
_cell.length_a   1.000
_cell.length_b   1.000
_cell.length_c   1.000
_cell.angle_alpha   90.00
_cell.angle_beta   90.00
_cell.angle_gamma   90.00
#
_symmetry.space_group_name_H-M   'P 1'
#
loop_
_entity.id
_entity.type
_entity.pdbx_description
1 polymer ?
#
loop_
_entity_poly.entity_id
_entity_poly.type
_entity_poly.pdbx_seq_one_letter_code
_entity_poly.pdbx_strand_id
1 'polypeptide(L)'
;MKPNVRLMLHVAQRLSKSKLYVARHFSSATNAQTSVEVGSLCEMEASVAKQLNMRHHLPLPLSKQMDTLGEIVTLIRDPMAEVASCMRVVDKDLPNLRLILWGAFGTGKSVTLNQAVHHAYKNKWTIVHLRSAMELTRKVKEIEMSSFVPGRINDPSNAVAILQNFKQQNQHIWKTLGELRTERDYEWSKSERTLEGKPITEIIEMGITAPFLASDCVGAIFRELRRYAKEDKLKVLVAIDDCNSLWGKTLVKRADRTFAPPSDLSLVVHFRRMIANDWTNGCVLMVADKKEVADARNELAVSRHTPLELFGEEGFEYVEPFVPIETSNYTESEADTIYNYYVNKNWLASKEARSEEGRKQLIHLSAFNPYYYERLCAFN
;
A
#
# COMPACT_ATOMS: atom_id res chain seq x y z
N MET A 1 4.77 31.59 -22.73
CA MET A 1 4.18 30.83 -21.58
C MET A 1 5.32 30.10 -20.87
N LYS A 2 5.46 30.27 -19.56
CA LYS A 2 6.50 29.63 -18.78
C LYS A 2 6.32 28.09 -18.85
N PRO A 3 7.37 27.27 -18.94
CA PRO A 3 7.30 25.80 -19.11
C PRO A 3 6.40 25.10 -18.07
N ASN A 4 6.35 25.58 -16.84
CA ASN A 4 5.52 25.02 -15.77
C ASN A 4 4.00 25.12 -15.99
N VAL A 5 3.52 26.14 -16.70
CA VAL A 5 2.06 26.31 -16.95
C VAL A 5 1.58 25.31 -18.01
N ARG A 6 2.43 24.98 -18.99
CA ARG A 6 2.10 23.99 -20.01
C ARG A 6 2.06 22.57 -19.44
N LEU A 7 2.96 22.25 -18.53
CA LEU A 7 2.99 20.97 -17.82
C LEU A 7 1.75 20.83 -16.91
N MET A 8 1.39 21.87 -16.15
CA MET A 8 0.19 21.84 -15.29
C MET A 8 -1.11 21.68 -16.08
N LEU A 9 -1.24 22.33 -17.25
CA LEU A 9 -2.41 22.16 -18.12
C LEU A 9 -2.48 20.74 -18.70
N HIS A 10 -1.35 20.15 -19.06
CA HIS A 10 -1.28 18.79 -19.57
C HIS A 10 -1.63 17.74 -18.51
N VAL A 11 -1.13 17.93 -17.28
CA VAL A 11 -1.47 17.11 -16.11
C VAL A 11 -2.96 17.23 -15.76
N ALA A 12 -3.51 18.43 -15.73
CA ALA A 12 -4.93 18.65 -15.45
C ALA A 12 -5.84 18.00 -16.53
N GLN A 13 -5.45 18.07 -17.80
CA GLN A 13 -6.17 17.40 -18.88
C GLN A 13 -6.09 15.87 -18.80
N ARG A 14 -4.93 15.30 -18.41
CA ARG A 14 -4.77 13.86 -18.21
C ARG A 14 -5.55 13.36 -16.99
N LEU A 15 -5.52 14.08 -15.87
CA LEU A 15 -6.31 13.76 -14.67
C LEU A 15 -7.82 13.81 -14.95
N SER A 16 -8.30 14.73 -15.80
CA SER A 16 -9.70 14.78 -16.23
C SER A 16 -10.08 13.56 -17.06
N LYS A 17 -9.17 13.07 -17.92
CA LYS A 17 -9.38 11.87 -18.73
C LYS A 17 -9.41 10.59 -17.88
N SER A 18 -8.58 10.47 -16.83
CA SER A 18 -8.60 9.32 -15.92
C SER A 18 -9.88 9.29 -15.08
N LYS A 19 -10.34 10.43 -14.57
CA LYS A 19 -11.65 10.55 -13.91
C LYS A 19 -12.82 10.22 -14.84
N LEU A 20 -12.77 10.64 -16.10
CA LEU A 20 -13.78 10.29 -17.13
C LEU A 20 -13.76 8.81 -17.47
N TYR A 21 -12.60 8.18 -17.52
CA TYR A 21 -12.46 6.75 -17.75
C TYR A 21 -13.11 5.94 -16.62
N VAL A 22 -12.83 6.28 -15.38
CA VAL A 22 -13.45 5.67 -14.20
C VAL A 22 -14.95 5.97 -14.17
N ALA A 23 -15.38 7.22 -14.39
CA ALA A 23 -16.81 7.60 -14.39
C ALA A 23 -17.65 6.85 -15.43
N ARG A 24 -17.10 6.55 -16.62
CA ARG A 24 -17.80 5.75 -17.64
C ARG A 24 -18.05 4.31 -17.22
N HIS A 25 -17.21 3.73 -16.38
CA HIS A 25 -17.36 2.36 -15.87
C HIS A 25 -18.20 2.29 -14.58
N PHE A 26 -18.29 3.40 -13.82
CA PHE A 26 -19.17 3.49 -12.64
C PHE A 26 -20.67 3.42 -12.98
N SER A 27 -21.09 3.84 -14.18
CA SER A 27 -22.53 3.88 -14.54
C SER A 27 -23.13 2.50 -14.84
N SER A 28 -22.33 1.45 -14.95
CA SER A 28 -22.79 0.10 -15.31
C SER A 28 -22.82 -0.91 -14.16
N ALA A 29 -22.29 -0.56 -12.98
CA ALA A 29 -22.18 -1.49 -11.84
C ALA A 29 -23.20 -1.21 -10.74
N THR A 30 -24.48 -1.45 -11.03
CA THR A 30 -25.53 -1.53 -10.01
C THR A 30 -25.75 -2.98 -9.62
N ASN A 31 -24.97 -3.48 -8.65
CA ASN A 31 -25.34 -4.66 -7.87
C ASN A 31 -24.92 -4.50 -6.41
N ALA A 32 -25.90 -4.69 -5.53
CA ALA A 32 -25.81 -4.55 -4.10
C ALA A 32 -24.85 -5.57 -3.48
N GLN A 33 -23.62 -5.16 -3.17
CA GLN A 33 -22.77 -5.87 -2.22
C GLN A 33 -22.05 -4.86 -1.33
N THR A 34 -22.32 -4.94 -0.02
CA THR A 34 -21.71 -4.22 1.12
C THR A 34 -21.22 -2.82 0.79
N SER A 35 -22.13 -1.87 0.84
CA SER A 35 -21.79 -0.44 0.85
C SER A 35 -20.92 -0.15 2.08
N VAL A 36 -19.74 0.38 1.86
CA VAL A 36 -18.89 0.88 2.93
C VAL A 36 -19.55 2.16 3.45
N GLU A 37 -20.05 2.14 4.69
CA GLU A 37 -20.78 3.26 5.28
C GLU A 37 -19.79 4.29 5.82
N VAL A 38 -19.74 5.45 5.16
CA VAL A 38 -18.88 6.57 5.57
C VAL A 38 -19.35 7.14 6.91
N GLY A 39 -18.39 7.51 7.76
CA GLY A 39 -18.67 8.02 9.12
C GLY A 39 -18.87 6.94 10.17
N SER A 40 -18.97 5.66 9.77
CA SER A 40 -19.09 4.54 10.71
C SER A 40 -17.72 4.05 11.22
N LEU A 41 -17.73 3.46 12.41
CA LEU A 41 -16.59 2.76 12.97
C LEU A 41 -16.54 1.32 12.45
N CYS A 42 -15.43 0.90 11.92
CA CYS A 42 -15.19 -0.46 11.47
C CYS A 42 -14.28 -1.19 12.47
N GLU A 43 -14.83 -2.17 13.13
CA GLU A 43 -14.09 -3.10 13.97
C GLU A 43 -13.56 -4.27 13.15
N MET A 44 -12.33 -4.68 13.43
CA MET A 44 -11.69 -5.84 12.83
C MET A 44 -11.54 -6.94 13.87
N GLU A 45 -12.02 -8.14 13.56
CA GLU A 45 -11.83 -9.29 14.44
C GLU A 45 -10.35 -9.56 14.73
N ALA A 46 -10.02 -9.88 15.98
CA ALA A 46 -8.65 -10.11 16.42
C ALA A 46 -7.94 -11.22 15.62
N SER A 47 -8.67 -12.26 15.21
CA SER A 47 -8.18 -13.35 14.36
C SER A 47 -7.74 -12.85 12.99
N VAL A 48 -8.57 -12.03 12.35
CA VAL A 48 -8.32 -11.41 11.04
C VAL A 48 -7.18 -10.41 11.14
N ALA A 49 -7.16 -9.59 12.19
CA ALA A 49 -6.10 -8.63 12.44
C ALA A 49 -4.72 -9.29 12.59
N LYS A 50 -4.68 -10.44 13.29
CA LYS A 50 -3.46 -11.25 13.43
C LYS A 50 -3.05 -11.85 12.09
N GLN A 51 -4.00 -12.40 11.32
CA GLN A 51 -3.72 -12.98 10.01
C GLN A 51 -3.20 -11.94 9.03
N LEU A 52 -3.81 -10.76 8.99
CA LEU A 52 -3.37 -9.65 8.14
C LEU A 52 -2.13 -8.91 8.68
N ASN A 53 -1.60 -9.30 9.85
CA ASN A 53 -0.47 -8.67 10.51
C ASN A 53 -0.66 -7.15 10.72
N MET A 54 -1.89 -6.73 11.07
CA MET A 54 -2.28 -5.32 11.11
C MET A 54 -1.45 -4.49 12.08
N ARG A 55 -1.05 -5.04 13.23
CA ARG A 55 -0.18 -4.34 14.19
C ARG A 55 1.15 -3.91 13.59
N HIS A 56 1.67 -4.70 12.65
CA HIS A 56 2.93 -4.39 11.97
C HIS A 56 2.75 -3.36 10.86
N HIS A 57 1.59 -3.34 10.21
CA HIS A 57 1.33 -2.47 9.06
C HIS A 57 0.77 -1.10 9.45
N LEU A 58 0.07 -0.98 10.57
CA LEU A 58 -0.47 0.29 11.04
C LEU A 58 0.61 1.23 11.59
N PRO A 59 0.37 2.56 11.55
CA PRO A 59 1.23 3.53 12.22
C PRO A 59 1.41 3.21 13.70
N LEU A 60 2.63 3.34 14.21
CA LEU A 60 2.99 2.96 15.59
C LEU A 60 2.09 3.55 16.69
N PRO A 61 1.69 4.84 16.66
CA PRO A 61 0.79 5.38 17.69
C PRO A 61 -0.56 4.64 17.70
N LEU A 62 -1.15 4.42 16.54
CA LEU A 62 -2.42 3.72 16.40
C LEU A 62 -2.30 2.24 16.81
N SER A 63 -1.19 1.57 16.48
CA SER A 63 -0.93 0.21 16.94
C SER A 63 -0.86 0.13 18.46
N LYS A 64 -0.19 1.10 19.13
CA LYS A 64 -0.14 1.17 20.60
C LYS A 64 -1.52 1.44 21.23
N GLN A 65 -2.30 2.34 20.65
CA GLN A 65 -3.68 2.59 21.09
C GLN A 65 -4.52 1.30 21.02
N MET A 66 -4.44 0.59 19.92
CA MET A 66 -5.16 -0.67 19.71
C MET A 66 -4.71 -1.76 20.70
N ASP A 67 -3.41 -1.82 21.02
CA ASP A 67 -2.90 -2.73 22.04
C ASP A 67 -3.45 -2.40 23.44
N THR A 68 -3.59 -1.11 23.75
CA THR A 68 -4.12 -0.66 25.04
C THR A 68 -5.62 -0.90 25.16
N LEU A 69 -6.38 -0.64 24.09
CA LEU A 69 -7.83 -0.84 24.07
C LEU A 69 -8.23 -2.31 23.84
N GLY A 70 -7.31 -3.16 23.38
CA GLY A 70 -7.57 -4.57 23.08
C GLY A 70 -8.38 -4.84 21.82
N GLU A 71 -8.63 -3.82 21.00
CA GLU A 71 -9.45 -3.90 19.79
C GLU A 71 -8.85 -3.10 18.64
N ILE A 72 -9.20 -3.43 17.42
CA ILE A 72 -8.82 -2.70 16.21
C ILE A 72 -10.06 -2.07 15.61
N VAL A 73 -10.22 -0.77 15.86
CA VAL A 73 -11.34 0.03 15.35
C VAL A 73 -10.78 1.20 14.55
N THR A 74 -11.33 1.40 13.36
CA THR A 74 -10.96 2.50 12.47
C THR A 74 -12.20 3.18 11.92
N LEU A 75 -12.14 4.49 11.71
CA LEU A 75 -13.22 5.26 11.09
C LEU A 75 -13.18 5.06 9.57
N ILE A 76 -14.31 4.71 8.99
CA ILE A 76 -14.50 4.66 7.54
C ILE A 76 -14.74 6.08 7.03
N ARG A 77 -13.90 6.51 6.08
CA ARG A 77 -13.95 7.85 5.50
C ARG A 77 -14.13 7.78 3.97
N ASP A 78 -14.46 8.93 3.37
CA ASP A 78 -14.65 9.05 1.92
C ASP A 78 -13.52 8.41 1.09
N PRO A 79 -12.22 8.58 1.40
CA PRO A 79 -11.16 7.93 0.65
C PRO A 79 -11.29 6.40 0.60
N MET A 80 -11.73 5.77 1.70
CA MET A 80 -11.96 4.32 1.70
C MET A 80 -13.17 3.92 0.86
N ALA A 81 -14.25 4.70 0.90
CA ALA A 81 -15.44 4.45 0.08
C ALA A 81 -15.10 4.58 -1.43
N GLU A 82 -14.26 5.55 -1.81
CA GLU A 82 -13.77 5.71 -3.18
C GLU A 82 -12.91 4.52 -3.60
N VAL A 83 -11.95 4.09 -2.76
CA VAL A 83 -11.15 2.88 -3.01
C VAL A 83 -12.02 1.65 -3.18
N ALA A 84 -12.99 1.41 -2.27
CA ALA A 84 -13.90 0.27 -2.35
C ALA A 84 -14.74 0.30 -3.63
N SER A 85 -15.17 1.48 -4.06
CA SER A 85 -15.90 1.68 -5.31
C SER A 85 -15.04 1.37 -6.53
N CYS A 86 -13.78 1.79 -6.52
CA CYS A 86 -12.82 1.45 -7.55
C CYS A 86 -12.53 -0.07 -7.59
N MET A 87 -12.39 -0.72 -6.44
CA MET A 87 -12.16 -2.17 -6.40
C MET A 87 -13.33 -2.98 -6.99
N ARG A 88 -14.57 -2.49 -6.87
CA ARG A 88 -15.74 -3.18 -7.43
C ARG A 88 -15.75 -3.26 -8.96
N VAL A 89 -15.16 -2.28 -9.64
CA VAL A 89 -15.10 -2.24 -11.11
C VAL A 89 -13.91 -2.99 -11.71
N VAL A 90 -13.06 -3.59 -10.87
CA VAL A 90 -11.93 -4.39 -11.36
C VAL A 90 -12.43 -5.65 -12.05
N ASP A 91 -12.02 -5.81 -13.31
CA ASP A 91 -12.43 -6.89 -14.19
C ASP A 91 -11.24 -7.40 -15.03
N LYS A 92 -11.37 -8.62 -15.57
CA LYS A 92 -10.39 -9.25 -16.46
C LYS A 92 -10.18 -8.52 -17.78
N ASP A 93 -11.20 -7.82 -18.26
CA ASP A 93 -11.17 -7.10 -19.55
C ASP A 93 -10.57 -5.69 -19.40
N LEU A 94 -10.30 -5.26 -18.17
CA LEU A 94 -9.71 -3.96 -17.88
C LEU A 94 -8.26 -4.12 -17.39
N PRO A 95 -7.36 -3.22 -17.82
CA PRO A 95 -6.03 -3.11 -17.22
C PRO A 95 -6.13 -2.94 -15.71
N ASN A 96 -5.09 -3.33 -14.97
CA ASN A 96 -5.07 -3.14 -13.53
C ASN A 96 -5.36 -1.67 -13.17
N LEU A 97 -6.22 -1.48 -12.17
CA LEU A 97 -6.61 -0.15 -11.72
C LEU A 97 -5.58 0.39 -10.73
N ARG A 98 -4.97 1.53 -11.05
CA ARG A 98 -3.95 2.17 -10.21
C ARG A 98 -4.54 3.34 -9.46
N LEU A 99 -4.45 3.31 -8.14
CA LEU A 99 -4.96 4.32 -7.21
C LEU A 99 -3.79 4.89 -6.42
N ILE A 100 -3.75 6.20 -6.23
CA ILE A 100 -2.74 6.87 -5.41
C ILE A 100 -3.43 7.65 -4.30
N LEU A 101 -3.19 7.23 -3.05
CA LEU A 101 -3.54 7.99 -1.86
C LEU A 101 -2.46 9.05 -1.61
N TRP A 102 -2.86 10.31 -1.61
CA TRP A 102 -1.97 11.44 -1.40
C TRP A 102 -2.59 12.47 -0.46
N GLY A 103 -1.83 13.43 0.01
CA GLY A 103 -2.28 14.48 0.95
C GLY A 103 -1.26 14.76 2.04
N ALA A 104 -1.63 15.65 2.96
CA ALA A 104 -0.77 16.08 4.05
C ALA A 104 -0.36 14.94 4.98
N PHE A 105 0.67 15.18 5.81
CA PHE A 105 1.06 14.23 6.85
C PHE A 105 -0.07 14.05 7.87
N GLY A 106 -0.27 12.82 8.31
CA GLY A 106 -1.21 12.50 9.39
C GLY A 106 -2.69 12.40 9.00
N THR A 107 -3.03 12.55 7.71
CA THR A 107 -4.42 12.53 7.22
C THR A 107 -5.05 11.14 7.09
N GLY A 108 -4.31 10.06 7.38
CA GLY A 108 -4.85 8.69 7.41
C GLY A 108 -4.57 7.84 6.18
N LYS A 109 -3.65 8.22 5.27
CA LYS A 109 -3.30 7.46 4.06
C LYS A 109 -3.03 5.98 4.33
N SER A 110 -2.10 5.69 5.24
CA SER A 110 -1.74 4.30 5.60
C SER A 110 -2.88 3.54 6.28
N VAL A 111 -3.77 4.24 6.99
CA VAL A 111 -4.97 3.63 7.59
C VAL A 111 -5.93 3.20 6.48
N THR A 112 -6.22 4.08 5.51
CA THR A 112 -7.05 3.77 4.35
C THR A 112 -6.49 2.60 3.54
N LEU A 113 -5.17 2.54 3.33
CA LEU A 113 -4.51 1.40 2.68
C LEU A 113 -4.76 0.09 3.43
N ASN A 114 -4.62 0.09 4.76
CA ASN A 114 -4.89 -1.09 5.58
C ASN A 114 -6.37 -1.48 5.62
N GLN A 115 -7.29 -0.52 5.57
CA GLN A 115 -8.73 -0.78 5.40
C GLN A 115 -9.02 -1.44 4.05
N ALA A 116 -8.34 -1.02 2.98
CA ALA A 116 -8.47 -1.65 1.67
C ALA A 116 -7.93 -3.08 1.66
N VAL A 117 -6.83 -3.36 2.38
CA VAL A 117 -6.32 -4.73 2.58
C VAL A 117 -7.36 -5.61 3.31
N HIS A 118 -7.99 -5.09 4.35
CA HIS A 118 -9.09 -5.78 5.05
C HIS A 118 -10.30 -6.02 4.13
N HIS A 119 -10.66 -5.03 3.30
CA HIS A 119 -11.72 -5.17 2.32
C HIS A 119 -11.40 -6.25 1.27
N ALA A 120 -10.17 -6.30 0.76
CA ALA A 120 -9.70 -7.34 -0.15
C ALA A 120 -9.77 -8.73 0.48
N TYR A 121 -9.34 -8.86 1.74
CA TYR A 121 -9.44 -10.10 2.51
C TYR A 121 -10.89 -10.61 2.59
N LYS A 122 -11.84 -9.76 2.96
CA LYS A 122 -13.28 -10.10 3.02
C LYS A 122 -13.82 -10.58 1.67
N ASN A 123 -13.31 -10.00 0.58
CA ASN A 123 -13.72 -10.35 -0.78
C ASN A 123 -12.87 -11.49 -1.41
N LYS A 124 -12.02 -12.15 -0.63
CA LYS A 124 -11.17 -13.28 -1.06
C LYS A 124 -10.20 -12.94 -2.20
N TRP A 125 -9.71 -11.70 -2.24
CA TRP A 125 -8.66 -11.32 -3.17
C TRP A 125 -7.31 -11.82 -2.69
N THR A 126 -6.41 -12.06 -3.63
CA THR A 126 -4.99 -12.28 -3.34
C THR A 126 -4.34 -10.94 -2.95
N ILE A 127 -3.64 -10.92 -1.83
CA ILE A 127 -3.06 -9.71 -1.25
C ILE A 127 -1.54 -9.75 -1.39
N VAL A 128 -0.99 -8.72 -2.03
CA VAL A 128 0.45 -8.40 -2.06
C VAL A 128 0.62 -7.09 -1.30
N HIS A 129 1.12 -7.13 -0.09
CA HIS A 129 1.18 -5.96 0.78
C HIS A 129 2.62 -5.64 1.21
N LEU A 130 3.11 -4.49 0.78
CA LEU A 130 4.39 -3.93 1.20
C LEU A 130 4.14 -2.80 2.20
N ARG A 131 4.62 -2.99 3.43
CA ARG A 131 4.44 -2.07 4.55
C ARG A 131 5.02 -0.68 4.28
N SER A 132 6.19 -0.63 3.65
CA SER A 132 6.86 0.61 3.27
C SER A 132 7.92 0.29 2.21
N ALA A 133 7.82 0.94 1.06
CA ALA A 133 8.82 0.78 0.01
C ALA A 133 10.20 1.36 0.41
N MET A 134 10.27 2.20 1.47
CA MET A 134 11.53 2.63 2.08
C MET A 134 12.37 1.47 2.64
N GLU A 135 11.74 0.38 3.04
CA GLU A 135 12.46 -0.80 3.53
C GLU A 135 13.36 -1.38 2.44
N LEU A 136 12.94 -1.29 1.18
CA LEU A 136 13.67 -1.79 0.02
C LEU A 136 14.78 -0.85 -0.47
N THR A 137 14.73 0.44 -0.11
CA THR A 137 15.64 1.47 -0.63
C THR A 137 16.56 2.05 0.42
N ARG A 138 16.13 2.09 1.70
CA ARG A 138 16.87 2.77 2.78
C ARG A 138 17.15 1.91 4.00
N LYS A 139 16.44 0.79 4.19
CA LYS A 139 16.60 -0.08 5.36
C LYS A 139 17.06 -1.48 4.98
N VAL A 140 17.77 -1.60 3.88
CA VAL A 140 18.37 -2.86 3.44
C VAL A 140 19.48 -3.26 4.39
N LYS A 141 19.40 -4.45 4.98
CA LYS A 141 20.36 -4.95 5.98
C LYS A 141 21.46 -5.78 5.36
N GLU A 142 21.10 -6.60 4.40
CA GLU A 142 21.99 -7.54 3.72
C GLU A 142 21.79 -7.40 2.22
N ILE A 143 22.89 -7.48 1.49
CA ILE A 143 22.87 -7.42 0.03
C ILE A 143 23.67 -8.56 -0.54
N GLU A 144 23.17 -9.13 -1.63
CA GLU A 144 23.87 -10.13 -2.44
C GLU A 144 23.80 -9.73 -3.91
N MET A 145 24.85 -10.07 -4.65
CA MET A 145 24.79 -9.87 -6.10
C MET A 145 23.97 -10.97 -6.74
N SER A 146 23.03 -10.60 -7.62
CA SER A 146 22.23 -11.59 -8.34
C SER A 146 23.12 -12.48 -9.22
N SER A 147 22.91 -13.78 -9.14
CA SER A 147 23.55 -14.76 -10.03
C SER A 147 22.91 -14.82 -11.43
N PHE A 148 21.68 -14.27 -11.59
CA PHE A 148 20.91 -14.32 -12.84
C PHE A 148 21.01 -13.06 -13.67
N VAL A 149 21.13 -11.89 -13.03
CA VAL A 149 21.15 -10.60 -13.73
C VAL A 149 22.39 -9.83 -13.29
N PRO A 150 23.39 -9.67 -14.17
CA PRO A 150 24.61 -8.92 -13.85
C PRO A 150 24.30 -7.49 -13.36
N GLY A 151 24.97 -7.06 -12.30
CA GLY A 151 24.80 -5.73 -11.71
C GLY A 151 23.55 -5.55 -10.85
N ARG A 152 22.69 -6.55 -10.74
CA ARG A 152 21.48 -6.53 -9.89
C ARG A 152 21.84 -6.91 -8.45
N ILE A 153 21.20 -6.23 -7.51
CA ILE A 153 21.39 -6.43 -6.07
C ILE A 153 20.13 -7.08 -5.49
N ASN A 154 20.32 -8.25 -4.88
CA ASN A 154 19.29 -8.96 -4.12
C ASN A 154 19.30 -8.51 -2.66
N ASP A 155 18.15 -8.59 -2.00
CA ASP A 155 17.94 -8.32 -0.59
C ASP A 155 17.23 -9.51 0.05
N PRO A 156 18.00 -10.50 0.54
CA PRO A 156 17.45 -11.74 1.09
C PRO A 156 16.51 -11.51 2.27
N SER A 157 16.90 -10.65 3.20
CA SER A 157 16.15 -10.40 4.44
C SER A 157 14.75 -9.83 4.17
N ASN A 158 14.65 -8.77 3.35
CA ASN A 158 13.34 -8.21 3.00
C ASN A 158 12.55 -9.13 2.08
N ALA A 159 13.19 -9.88 1.20
CA ALA A 159 12.51 -10.86 0.34
C ALA A 159 11.84 -11.96 1.15
N VAL A 160 12.53 -12.55 2.13
CA VAL A 160 11.94 -13.54 3.05
C VAL A 160 10.76 -12.95 3.82
N ALA A 161 10.91 -11.72 4.36
CA ALA A 161 9.83 -11.04 5.08
C ALA A 161 8.60 -10.83 4.19
N ILE A 162 8.79 -10.44 2.93
CA ILE A 162 7.70 -10.29 1.95
C ILE A 162 6.98 -11.61 1.69
N LEU A 163 7.73 -12.71 1.47
CA LEU A 163 7.14 -14.04 1.22
C LEU A 163 6.39 -14.57 2.46
N GLN A 164 6.96 -14.40 3.66
CA GLN A 164 6.30 -14.78 4.91
C GLN A 164 5.01 -13.99 5.14
N ASN A 165 5.05 -12.66 4.92
CA ASN A 165 3.87 -11.81 5.03
C ASN A 165 2.82 -12.19 3.99
N PHE A 166 3.23 -12.45 2.74
CA PHE A 166 2.33 -12.93 1.69
C PHE A 166 1.65 -14.26 2.09
N LYS A 167 2.41 -15.24 2.58
CA LYS A 167 1.87 -16.51 3.06
C LYS A 167 0.87 -16.31 4.20
N GLN A 168 1.22 -15.48 5.18
CA GLN A 168 0.37 -15.20 6.34
C GLN A 168 -0.93 -14.51 5.93
N GLN A 169 -0.87 -13.45 5.12
CA GLN A 169 -2.04 -12.65 4.74
C GLN A 169 -3.01 -13.42 3.82
N ASN A 170 -2.52 -14.38 3.04
CA ASN A 170 -3.32 -15.15 2.09
C ASN A 170 -3.73 -16.56 2.60
N GLN A 171 -3.67 -16.82 3.91
CA GLN A 171 -4.07 -18.11 4.48
C GLN A 171 -5.52 -18.50 4.14
N HIS A 172 -6.42 -17.50 4.05
CA HIS A 172 -7.83 -17.72 3.72
C HIS A 172 -8.07 -18.28 2.31
N ILE A 173 -7.12 -18.10 1.38
CA ILE A 173 -7.15 -18.60 0.00
C ILE A 173 -5.96 -19.54 -0.30
N TRP A 174 -5.19 -19.95 0.71
CA TRP A 174 -3.96 -20.71 0.52
C TRP A 174 -4.16 -22.02 -0.25
N LYS A 175 -5.29 -22.69 0.00
CA LYS A 175 -5.66 -23.91 -0.74
C LYS A 175 -5.85 -23.61 -2.22
N THR A 176 -6.58 -22.55 -2.56
CA THR A 176 -6.79 -22.10 -3.94
C THR A 176 -5.46 -21.78 -4.63
N LEU A 177 -4.55 -21.07 -3.94
CA LEU A 177 -3.21 -20.79 -4.47
C LEU A 177 -2.40 -22.07 -4.69
N GLY A 178 -2.54 -23.08 -3.83
CA GLY A 178 -1.89 -24.39 -3.97
C GLY A 178 -2.42 -25.24 -5.13
N GLU A 179 -3.59 -24.93 -5.67
CA GLU A 179 -4.16 -25.57 -6.86
C GLU A 179 -3.61 -24.97 -8.16
N LEU A 180 -3.05 -23.76 -8.11
CA LEU A 180 -2.46 -23.11 -9.26
C LEU A 180 -1.07 -23.65 -9.57
N ARG A 181 -0.75 -23.80 -10.86
CA ARG A 181 0.47 -24.49 -11.34
C ARG A 181 1.44 -23.50 -11.99
N THR A 182 2.74 -23.75 -11.81
CA THR A 182 3.79 -23.00 -12.49
C THR A 182 3.69 -23.18 -14.02
N GLU A 183 3.88 -22.09 -14.78
CA GLU A 183 3.85 -22.09 -16.25
C GLU A 183 5.11 -22.67 -16.88
N ARG A 184 6.20 -22.73 -16.10
CA ARG A 184 7.52 -23.13 -16.58
C ARG A 184 8.41 -23.61 -15.44
N ASP A 185 9.55 -24.18 -15.83
CA ASP A 185 10.63 -24.48 -14.91
C ASP A 185 11.27 -23.19 -14.36
N TYR A 186 11.48 -23.16 -13.07
CA TYR A 186 12.26 -22.16 -12.35
C TYR A 186 13.53 -22.82 -11.82
N GLU A 187 14.67 -22.48 -12.40
CA GLU A 187 15.98 -22.90 -11.91
C GLU A 187 16.48 -21.89 -10.89
N TRP A 188 16.65 -22.32 -9.66
CA TRP A 188 17.09 -21.45 -8.54
C TRP A 188 18.60 -21.57 -8.32
N SER A 189 19.15 -22.75 -8.51
CA SER A 189 20.57 -23.07 -8.41
C SER A 189 20.86 -24.31 -9.26
N LYS A 190 22.12 -24.77 -9.25
CA LYS A 190 22.49 -26.00 -9.95
C LYS A 190 21.74 -27.25 -9.44
N SER A 191 21.32 -27.26 -8.16
CA SER A 191 20.67 -28.39 -7.49
C SER A 191 19.20 -28.15 -7.22
N GLU A 192 18.71 -26.92 -7.23
CA GLU A 192 17.36 -26.55 -6.81
C GLU A 192 16.57 -25.95 -7.96
N ARG A 193 15.39 -26.50 -8.21
CA ARG A 193 14.47 -26.07 -9.25
C ARG A 193 13.03 -26.38 -8.87
N THR A 194 12.12 -25.55 -9.33
CA THR A 194 10.68 -25.81 -9.29
C THR A 194 10.23 -26.08 -10.72
N LEU A 195 9.80 -27.32 -11.00
CA LEU A 195 9.41 -27.72 -12.35
C LEU A 195 8.07 -27.11 -12.74
N GLU A 196 7.82 -27.03 -14.05
CA GLU A 196 6.51 -26.72 -14.63
C GLU A 196 5.44 -27.66 -14.07
N GLY A 197 4.24 -27.13 -13.83
CA GLY A 197 3.12 -27.89 -13.29
C GLY A 197 3.16 -28.10 -11.77
N LYS A 198 4.15 -27.59 -11.06
CA LYS A 198 4.20 -27.60 -9.60
C LYS A 198 3.30 -26.50 -9.01
N PRO A 199 2.80 -26.66 -7.76
CA PRO A 199 2.06 -25.60 -7.08
C PRO A 199 2.87 -24.30 -6.98
N ILE A 200 2.25 -23.13 -7.28
CA ILE A 200 2.95 -21.85 -7.13
C ILE A 200 3.36 -21.56 -5.69
N THR A 201 2.71 -22.18 -4.71
CA THR A 201 3.07 -22.11 -3.29
C THR A 201 4.44 -22.71 -2.99
N GLU A 202 4.94 -23.66 -3.81
CA GLU A 202 6.29 -24.20 -3.66
C GLU A 202 7.37 -23.12 -3.87
N ILE A 203 7.13 -22.15 -4.76
CA ILE A 203 8.03 -21.00 -4.96
C ILE A 203 8.17 -20.18 -3.67
N ILE A 204 7.06 -19.98 -2.96
CA ILE A 204 7.03 -19.22 -1.72
C ILE A 204 7.79 -19.97 -0.62
N GLU A 205 7.53 -21.27 -0.47
CA GLU A 205 8.22 -22.10 0.52
C GLU A 205 9.73 -22.20 0.22
N MET A 206 10.10 -22.31 -1.05
CA MET A 206 11.51 -22.29 -1.48
C MET A 206 12.21 -20.98 -1.03
N GLY A 207 11.62 -19.82 -1.32
CA GLY A 207 12.21 -18.53 -0.94
C GLY A 207 12.27 -18.30 0.58
N ILE A 208 11.32 -18.86 1.34
CA ILE A 208 11.34 -18.80 2.83
C ILE A 208 12.43 -19.71 3.39
N THR A 209 12.61 -20.90 2.82
CA THR A 209 13.57 -21.91 3.30
C THR A 209 15.00 -21.58 2.89
N ALA A 210 15.19 -20.98 1.72
CA ALA A 210 16.49 -20.61 1.15
C ALA A 210 16.59 -19.08 0.94
N PRO A 211 16.99 -18.30 1.95
CA PRO A 211 16.96 -16.83 1.90
C PRO A 211 17.73 -16.21 0.70
N PHE A 212 18.84 -16.84 0.29
CA PHE A 212 19.63 -16.37 -0.86
C PHE A 212 18.88 -16.46 -2.21
N LEU A 213 17.80 -17.25 -2.30
CA LEU A 213 16.91 -17.35 -3.47
C LEU A 213 15.67 -16.48 -3.35
N ALA A 214 15.38 -15.94 -2.15
CA ALA A 214 14.11 -15.29 -1.84
C ALA A 214 13.79 -14.13 -2.80
N SER A 215 14.77 -13.30 -3.17
CA SER A 215 14.54 -12.17 -4.09
C SER A 215 14.05 -12.63 -5.47
N ASP A 216 14.59 -13.73 -5.98
CA ASP A 216 14.20 -14.30 -7.27
C ASP A 216 12.83 -15.00 -7.15
N CYS A 217 12.56 -15.67 -6.03
CA CYS A 217 11.25 -16.24 -5.72
C CYS A 217 10.14 -15.19 -5.66
N VAL A 218 10.40 -13.99 -5.10
CA VAL A 218 9.45 -12.87 -5.15
C VAL A 218 9.14 -12.48 -6.61
N GLY A 219 10.16 -12.39 -7.46
CA GLY A 219 9.97 -12.10 -8.88
C GLY A 219 9.16 -13.16 -9.62
N ALA A 220 9.38 -14.43 -9.31
CA ALA A 220 8.67 -15.55 -9.89
C ALA A 220 7.21 -15.60 -9.46
N ILE A 221 6.92 -15.49 -8.16
CA ILE A 221 5.53 -15.50 -7.67
C ILE A 221 4.73 -14.31 -8.22
N PHE A 222 5.32 -13.12 -8.31
CA PHE A 222 4.65 -11.95 -8.90
C PHE A 222 4.32 -12.17 -10.38
N ARG A 223 5.16 -12.87 -11.14
CA ARG A 223 4.87 -13.25 -12.52
C ARG A 223 3.68 -14.21 -12.59
N GLU A 224 3.65 -15.25 -11.77
CA GLU A 224 2.55 -16.22 -11.73
C GLU A 224 1.23 -15.55 -11.32
N LEU A 225 1.24 -14.67 -10.31
CA LEU A 225 0.04 -13.94 -9.90
C LEU A 225 -0.53 -13.07 -11.03
N ARG A 226 0.33 -12.35 -11.76
CA ARG A 226 -0.09 -11.53 -12.92
C ARG A 226 -0.68 -12.40 -14.05
N ARG A 227 -0.11 -13.57 -14.29
CA ARG A 227 -0.64 -14.52 -15.28
C ARG A 227 -2.03 -15.00 -14.88
N TYR A 228 -2.18 -15.47 -13.64
CA TYR A 228 -3.47 -15.96 -13.17
C TYR A 228 -4.54 -14.87 -13.03
N ALA A 229 -4.13 -13.64 -12.77
CA ALA A 229 -5.04 -12.51 -12.84
C ALA A 229 -5.57 -12.27 -14.26
N LYS A 230 -4.69 -12.33 -15.27
CA LYS A 230 -5.10 -12.27 -16.70
C LYS A 230 -6.02 -13.42 -17.11
N GLU A 231 -5.82 -14.61 -16.54
CA GLU A 231 -6.65 -15.79 -16.80
C GLU A 231 -8.00 -15.76 -16.03
N ASP A 232 -8.32 -14.67 -15.33
CA ASP A 232 -9.52 -14.54 -14.48
C ASP A 232 -9.64 -15.57 -13.34
N LYS A 233 -8.52 -16.13 -12.92
CA LYS A 233 -8.48 -17.11 -11.81
C LYS A 233 -8.27 -16.46 -10.45
N LEU A 234 -7.69 -15.26 -10.44
CA LEU A 234 -7.41 -14.48 -9.23
C LEU A 234 -7.77 -13.01 -9.42
N LYS A 235 -8.32 -12.39 -8.38
CA LYS A 235 -8.28 -10.94 -8.22
C LYS A 235 -7.14 -10.58 -7.28
N VAL A 236 -6.32 -9.60 -7.67
CA VAL A 236 -5.11 -9.25 -6.94
C VAL A 236 -5.16 -7.81 -6.46
N LEU A 237 -4.98 -7.60 -5.15
CA LEU A 237 -4.67 -6.29 -4.58
C LEU A 237 -3.16 -6.19 -4.35
N VAL A 238 -2.54 -5.17 -4.91
CA VAL A 238 -1.17 -4.76 -4.60
C VAL A 238 -1.24 -3.48 -3.78
N ALA A 239 -0.90 -3.54 -2.49
CA ALA A 239 -0.94 -2.43 -1.56
C ALA A 239 0.49 -2.02 -1.16
N ILE A 240 0.89 -0.78 -1.45
CA ILE A 240 2.26 -0.31 -1.22
C ILE A 240 2.23 1.02 -0.48
N ASP A 241 2.75 1.03 0.76
CA ASP A 241 2.97 2.30 1.48
C ASP A 241 4.34 2.89 1.11
N ASP A 242 4.48 4.22 1.21
CA ASP A 242 5.67 4.98 0.80
C ASP A 242 6.15 4.68 -0.63
N CYS A 243 5.22 4.43 -1.55
CA CYS A 243 5.47 3.89 -2.88
C CYS A 243 6.43 4.77 -3.70
N ASN A 244 6.41 6.09 -3.50
CA ASN A 244 7.27 7.02 -4.21
C ASN A 244 8.78 6.79 -3.93
N SER A 245 9.14 6.07 -2.86
CA SER A 245 10.54 5.69 -2.61
C SER A 245 11.10 4.70 -3.65
N LEU A 246 10.25 4.01 -4.40
CA LEU A 246 10.68 3.14 -5.49
C LEU A 246 11.40 3.89 -6.62
N TRP A 247 11.19 5.21 -6.73
CA TRP A 247 11.85 6.11 -7.70
C TRP A 247 12.79 7.10 -7.02
N GLY A 248 12.84 7.10 -5.70
CA GLY A 248 13.69 7.97 -4.90
C GLY A 248 15.16 7.54 -4.84
N LYS A 249 15.95 8.25 -4.04
CA LYS A 249 17.35 7.90 -3.76
C LYS A 249 17.42 6.70 -2.83
N THR A 250 18.38 5.81 -3.05
CA THR A 250 18.66 4.67 -2.18
C THR A 250 19.81 4.97 -1.22
N LEU A 251 19.89 4.22 -0.12
CA LEU A 251 21.06 4.20 0.77
C LEU A 251 21.91 2.93 0.59
N VAL A 252 21.58 2.10 -0.39
CA VAL A 252 22.32 0.89 -0.71
C VAL A 252 23.59 1.26 -1.48
N LYS A 253 24.74 0.79 -1.00
CA LYS A 253 26.05 1.06 -1.61
C LYS A 253 26.50 -0.14 -2.43
N ARG A 254 27.04 0.15 -3.60
CA ARG A 254 27.80 -0.80 -4.42
C ARG A 254 29.20 -1.05 -3.85
N ALA A 255 29.92 -2.00 -4.42
CA ALA A 255 31.30 -2.30 -4.02
C ALA A 255 32.27 -1.11 -4.16
N ASP A 256 32.04 -0.23 -5.13
CA ASP A 256 32.77 1.02 -5.33
C ASP A 256 32.39 2.15 -4.37
N ARG A 257 31.52 1.87 -3.40
CA ARG A 257 30.95 2.80 -2.42
C ARG A 257 30.00 3.86 -3.00
N THR A 258 29.67 3.83 -4.27
CA THR A 258 28.60 4.66 -4.85
C THR A 258 27.23 4.14 -4.44
N PHE A 259 26.23 5.01 -4.42
CA PHE A 259 24.86 4.58 -4.14
C PHE A 259 24.26 3.89 -5.37
N ALA A 260 23.67 2.72 -5.16
CA ALA A 260 22.96 2.00 -6.19
C ALA A 260 21.67 2.73 -6.57
N PRO A 261 21.36 2.93 -7.86
CA PRO A 261 20.04 3.43 -8.25
C PRO A 261 18.96 2.40 -7.92
N PRO A 262 17.67 2.81 -7.75
CA PRO A 262 16.56 1.89 -7.47
C PRO A 262 16.42 0.78 -8.51
N SER A 263 16.79 1.05 -9.77
CA SER A 263 16.76 0.08 -10.88
C SER A 263 17.69 -1.13 -10.69
N ASP A 264 18.70 -1.02 -9.85
CA ASP A 264 19.61 -2.13 -9.56
C ASP A 264 19.06 -3.09 -8.50
N LEU A 265 18.10 -2.66 -7.71
CA LEU A 265 17.54 -3.43 -6.60
C LEU A 265 16.45 -4.38 -7.11
N SER A 266 16.66 -5.69 -6.98
CA SER A 266 15.75 -6.74 -7.48
C SER A 266 14.32 -6.54 -6.98
N LEU A 267 14.12 -6.35 -5.69
CA LEU A 267 12.79 -6.17 -5.12
C LEU A 267 12.10 -4.91 -5.62
N VAL A 268 12.82 -3.80 -5.77
CA VAL A 268 12.27 -2.56 -6.35
C VAL A 268 11.77 -2.82 -7.77
N VAL A 269 12.56 -3.50 -8.59
CA VAL A 269 12.18 -3.85 -9.96
C VAL A 269 10.96 -4.78 -9.98
N HIS A 270 10.88 -5.76 -9.07
CA HIS A 270 9.74 -6.65 -8.99
C HIS A 270 8.45 -5.90 -8.61
N PHE A 271 8.50 -4.98 -7.64
CA PHE A 271 7.34 -4.15 -7.29
C PHE A 271 6.97 -3.16 -8.40
N ARG A 272 7.94 -2.51 -9.06
CA ARG A 272 7.66 -1.67 -10.24
C ARG A 272 6.92 -2.46 -11.32
N ARG A 273 7.28 -3.73 -11.57
CA ARG A 273 6.56 -4.61 -12.51
C ARG A 273 5.13 -4.93 -12.07
N MET A 274 4.86 -5.03 -10.77
CA MET A 274 3.48 -5.18 -10.26
C MET A 274 2.65 -3.92 -10.45
N ILE A 275 3.29 -2.74 -10.44
CA ILE A 275 2.63 -1.46 -10.68
C ILE A 275 2.37 -1.24 -12.18
N ALA A 276 3.14 -1.87 -13.07
CA ALA A 276 3.02 -1.69 -14.52
C ALA A 276 1.61 -2.01 -15.04
N ASN A 277 1.18 -1.28 -16.08
CA ASN A 277 -0.17 -1.38 -16.66
C ASN A 277 -0.28 -2.44 -17.77
N ASP A 278 0.32 -3.61 -17.56
CA ASP A 278 0.43 -4.68 -18.56
C ASP A 278 -0.26 -5.98 -18.14
N TRP A 279 -1.08 -5.93 -17.10
CA TRP A 279 -1.88 -7.05 -16.61
C TRP A 279 -3.27 -6.59 -16.17
N THR A 280 -4.23 -7.52 -16.02
CA THR A 280 -5.65 -7.25 -15.80
C THR A 280 -6.14 -7.86 -14.48
N ASN A 281 -7.40 -7.59 -14.12
CA ASN A 281 -8.07 -8.17 -12.95
C ASN A 281 -7.37 -7.85 -11.61
N GLY A 282 -6.77 -6.64 -11.51
CA GLY A 282 -6.07 -6.22 -10.30
C GLY A 282 -6.28 -4.76 -9.94
N CYS A 283 -6.04 -4.47 -8.67
CA CYS A 283 -6.00 -3.13 -8.12
C CYS A 283 -4.62 -2.88 -7.50
N VAL A 284 -3.98 -1.79 -7.86
CA VAL A 284 -2.71 -1.34 -7.28
C VAL A 284 -2.99 -0.07 -6.48
N LEU A 285 -2.99 -0.18 -5.17
CA LEU A 285 -3.20 0.93 -4.25
C LEU A 285 -1.86 1.38 -3.66
N MET A 286 -1.50 2.61 -3.95
CA MET A 286 -0.22 3.21 -3.59
C MET A 286 -0.43 4.38 -2.64
N VAL A 287 0.40 4.50 -1.62
CA VAL A 287 0.50 5.69 -0.78
C VAL A 287 1.76 6.45 -1.18
N ALA A 288 1.60 7.73 -1.51
CA ALA A 288 2.70 8.66 -1.70
C ALA A 288 2.83 9.59 -0.49
N ASP A 289 4.04 9.71 0.06
CA ASP A 289 4.29 10.51 1.25
C ASP A 289 5.50 11.43 1.09
N LYS A 290 5.44 12.63 1.68
CA LYS A 290 6.49 13.65 1.64
C LYS A 290 7.81 13.19 2.28
N LYS A 291 7.76 12.30 3.27
CA LYS A 291 8.97 11.76 3.95
C LYS A 291 9.96 11.10 3.00
N GLU A 292 9.49 10.72 1.80
CA GLU A 292 10.31 10.12 0.75
C GLU A 292 10.95 11.14 -0.19
N VAL A 293 10.53 12.38 -0.16
CA VAL A 293 11.17 13.44 -0.93
C VAL A 293 12.55 13.74 -0.32
N ALA A 294 13.59 13.41 -1.06
CA ALA A 294 14.88 12.98 -0.56
C ALA A 294 15.80 14.04 0.05
N ASP A 295 15.47 15.31 0.06
CA ASP A 295 16.33 16.35 0.59
C ASP A 295 15.57 17.28 1.52
N ALA A 296 16.02 17.39 2.78
CA ALA A 296 15.53 18.41 3.70
C ALA A 296 15.65 19.85 3.13
N ARG A 297 16.60 20.07 2.20
CA ARG A 297 16.71 21.33 1.45
C ARG A 297 15.60 21.51 0.42
N ASN A 298 15.03 20.42 -0.08
CA ASN A 298 13.90 20.42 -1.01
C ASN A 298 12.54 20.47 -0.29
N GLU A 299 12.51 20.36 1.04
CA GLU A 299 11.26 20.56 1.80
C GLU A 299 10.61 21.90 1.55
N LEU A 300 11.41 22.94 1.33
CA LEU A 300 10.94 24.28 0.95
C LEU A 300 10.42 24.34 -0.49
N ALA A 301 10.87 23.44 -1.36
CA ALA A 301 10.44 23.38 -2.75
C ALA A 301 9.15 22.57 -2.94
N VAL A 302 8.89 21.59 -2.06
CA VAL A 302 7.65 20.79 -2.08
C VAL A 302 6.59 21.49 -1.24
N SER A 303 5.93 22.48 -1.84
CA SER A 303 4.87 23.27 -1.20
C SER A 303 3.52 22.56 -1.18
N ARG A 304 3.33 21.57 -2.06
CA ARG A 304 2.09 20.78 -2.22
C ARG A 304 2.41 19.32 -2.13
N HIS A 305 1.43 18.52 -1.71
CA HIS A 305 1.56 17.07 -1.61
C HIS A 305 0.93 16.36 -2.82
N THR A 306 1.07 16.96 -4.01
CA THR A 306 0.51 16.40 -5.24
C THR A 306 1.28 15.15 -5.69
N PRO A 307 0.65 14.22 -6.39
CA PRO A 307 1.34 13.03 -6.89
C PRO A 307 2.59 13.34 -7.73
N LEU A 308 2.54 14.37 -8.58
CA LEU A 308 3.70 14.77 -9.40
C LEU A 308 4.89 15.22 -8.52
N GLU A 309 4.64 16.02 -7.50
CA GLU A 309 5.70 16.49 -6.59
C GLU A 309 6.28 15.35 -5.76
N LEU A 310 5.45 14.37 -5.38
CA LEU A 310 5.86 13.26 -4.55
C LEU A 310 6.62 12.17 -5.32
N PHE A 311 6.19 11.83 -6.54
CA PHE A 311 6.83 10.80 -7.36
C PHE A 311 8.00 11.32 -8.21
N GLY A 312 8.06 12.65 -8.45
CA GLY A 312 8.93 13.22 -9.48
C GLY A 312 8.47 12.87 -10.90
N GLU A 313 9.18 13.36 -11.92
CA GLU A 313 8.79 13.13 -13.32
C GLU A 313 8.81 11.64 -13.70
N GLU A 314 9.95 10.93 -13.44
CA GLU A 314 10.10 9.51 -13.77
C GLU A 314 9.01 8.64 -13.13
N GLY A 315 8.80 8.82 -11.82
CA GLY A 315 7.81 8.02 -11.10
C GLY A 315 6.39 8.32 -11.53
N PHE A 316 6.08 9.60 -11.76
CA PHE A 316 4.76 10.03 -12.21
C PHE A 316 4.41 9.46 -13.60
N GLU A 317 5.31 9.56 -14.57
CA GLU A 317 5.13 8.98 -15.90
C GLU A 317 4.95 7.46 -15.85
N TYR A 318 5.68 6.78 -14.96
CA TYR A 318 5.57 5.33 -14.83
C TYR A 318 4.21 4.88 -14.28
N VAL A 319 3.66 5.61 -13.29
CA VAL A 319 2.40 5.24 -12.66
C VAL A 319 1.15 5.71 -13.42
N GLU A 320 1.28 6.61 -14.41
CA GLU A 320 0.16 7.03 -15.26
C GLU A 320 -0.35 5.89 -16.19
N PRO A 321 -1.68 5.82 -16.45
CA PRO A 321 -2.79 6.56 -15.83
C PRO A 321 -3.16 5.98 -14.45
N PHE A 322 -3.55 6.84 -13.51
CA PHE A 322 -4.00 6.46 -12.16
C PHE A 322 -5.18 7.31 -11.70
N VAL A 323 -5.89 6.87 -10.67
CA VAL A 323 -6.92 7.65 -9.97
C VAL A 323 -6.28 8.26 -8.72
N PRO A 324 -6.19 9.60 -8.63
CA PRO A 324 -5.72 10.26 -7.43
C PRO A 324 -6.84 10.35 -6.39
N ILE A 325 -6.59 9.88 -5.18
CA ILE A 325 -7.52 9.94 -4.05
C ILE A 325 -6.85 10.78 -2.97
N GLU A 326 -7.40 11.94 -2.69
CA GLU A 326 -6.90 12.84 -1.67
C GLU A 326 -7.40 12.42 -0.28
N THR A 327 -6.49 12.41 0.70
CA THR A 327 -6.84 12.27 2.11
C THR A 327 -6.71 13.63 2.79
N SER A 328 -7.81 14.13 3.33
CA SER A 328 -7.90 15.43 4.04
C SER A 328 -7.88 15.24 5.56
N ASN A 329 -7.88 16.34 6.31
CA ASN A 329 -8.15 16.34 7.73
C ASN A 329 -9.58 15.86 8.02
N TYR A 330 -9.90 15.56 9.27
CA TYR A 330 -11.26 15.19 9.68
C TYR A 330 -12.26 16.30 9.35
N THR A 331 -13.48 15.91 9.03
CA THR A 331 -14.65 16.78 9.14
C THR A 331 -15.06 16.90 10.62
N GLU A 332 -15.92 17.86 10.96
CA GLU A 332 -16.43 17.99 12.32
C GLU A 332 -17.14 16.72 12.79
N SER A 333 -17.99 16.13 11.94
CA SER A 333 -18.69 14.88 12.23
C SER A 333 -17.76 13.67 12.41
N GLU A 334 -16.68 13.59 11.64
CA GLU A 334 -15.66 12.55 11.80
C GLU A 334 -14.90 12.70 13.12
N ALA A 335 -14.52 13.94 13.47
CA ALA A 335 -13.88 14.24 14.74
C ALA A 335 -14.79 13.89 15.93
N ASP A 336 -16.07 14.20 15.84
CA ASP A 336 -17.06 13.85 16.87
C ASP A 336 -17.25 12.35 17.01
N THR A 337 -17.28 11.61 15.91
CA THR A 337 -17.39 10.13 15.96
C THR A 337 -16.20 9.55 16.73
N ILE A 338 -14.97 9.99 16.42
CA ILE A 338 -13.75 9.53 17.11
C ILE A 338 -13.72 9.99 18.56
N TYR A 339 -14.13 11.24 18.85
CA TYR A 339 -14.24 11.74 20.22
C TYR A 339 -15.15 10.88 21.07
N ASN A 340 -16.35 10.60 20.59
CA ASN A 340 -17.33 9.77 21.30
C ASN A 340 -16.81 8.34 21.51
N TYR A 341 -16.11 7.78 20.53
CA TYR A 341 -15.44 6.49 20.67
C TYR A 341 -14.41 6.52 21.80
N TYR A 342 -13.54 7.55 21.86
CA TYR A 342 -12.53 7.68 22.89
C TYR A 342 -13.12 7.91 24.28
N VAL A 343 -14.21 8.69 24.39
CA VAL A 343 -14.94 8.85 25.66
C VAL A 343 -15.53 7.52 26.13
N ASN A 344 -16.20 6.80 25.24
CA ASN A 344 -16.83 5.52 25.55
C ASN A 344 -15.85 4.43 25.98
N LYS A 345 -14.65 4.45 25.40
CA LYS A 345 -13.56 3.50 25.73
C LYS A 345 -12.69 3.95 26.90
N ASN A 346 -12.99 5.07 27.52
CA ASN A 346 -12.17 5.68 28.57
C ASN A 346 -10.72 5.97 28.13
N TRP A 347 -10.51 6.20 26.83
CA TRP A 347 -9.21 6.59 26.28
C TRP A 347 -8.80 8.00 26.73
N LEU A 348 -9.78 8.91 26.79
CA LEU A 348 -9.62 10.22 27.44
C LEU A 348 -9.71 10.07 28.94
N ALA A 349 -8.59 10.27 29.65
CA ALA A 349 -8.49 10.05 31.09
C ALA A 349 -8.97 11.27 31.90
N SER A 350 -8.65 12.51 31.45
CA SER A 350 -8.96 13.72 32.20
C SER A 350 -10.45 14.11 32.09
N LYS A 351 -11.01 14.66 33.15
CA LYS A 351 -12.40 15.17 33.16
C LYS A 351 -12.53 16.39 32.26
N GLU A 352 -11.49 17.20 32.20
CA GLU A 352 -11.41 18.41 31.36
C GLU A 352 -11.51 18.06 29.88
N ALA A 353 -10.76 17.03 29.43
CA ALA A 353 -10.81 16.58 28.03
C ALA A 353 -12.16 15.99 27.63
N ARG A 354 -12.95 15.47 28.59
CA ARG A 354 -14.31 14.94 28.37
C ARG A 354 -15.41 16.03 28.38
N SER A 355 -15.04 17.29 28.67
CA SER A 355 -15.96 18.42 28.64
C SER A 355 -16.15 18.92 27.21
N GLU A 356 -17.22 19.68 26.99
CA GLU A 356 -17.47 20.32 25.68
C GLU A 356 -16.35 21.33 25.32
N GLU A 357 -15.80 22.06 26.32
CA GLU A 357 -14.64 22.90 26.15
C GLU A 357 -13.38 22.11 25.78
N GLY A 358 -13.14 20.98 26.46
CA GLY A 358 -12.03 20.08 26.15
C GLY A 358 -12.13 19.52 24.75
N ARG A 359 -13.32 19.11 24.31
CA ARG A 359 -13.57 18.68 22.93
C ARG A 359 -13.17 19.77 21.92
N LYS A 360 -13.61 20.99 22.12
CA LYS A 360 -13.29 22.13 21.24
C LYS A 360 -11.78 22.42 21.22
N GLN A 361 -11.13 22.35 22.38
CA GLN A 361 -9.67 22.54 22.49
C GLN A 361 -8.91 21.43 21.73
N LEU A 362 -9.26 20.16 21.88
CA LEU A 362 -8.63 19.04 21.17
C LEU A 362 -8.75 19.21 19.65
N ILE A 363 -9.95 19.59 19.16
CA ILE A 363 -10.20 19.87 17.76
C ILE A 363 -9.34 21.05 17.28
N HIS A 364 -9.34 22.14 18.02
CA HIS A 364 -8.59 23.36 17.65
C HIS A 364 -7.07 23.09 17.60
N LEU A 365 -6.51 22.45 18.63
CA LEU A 365 -5.09 22.15 18.72
C LEU A 365 -4.61 21.16 17.65
N SER A 366 -5.46 20.19 17.28
CA SER A 366 -5.14 19.24 16.22
C SER A 366 -5.35 19.81 14.81
N ALA A 367 -6.05 20.92 14.67
CA ALA A 367 -6.53 21.45 13.40
C ALA A 367 -7.27 20.37 12.57
N PHE A 368 -8.05 19.53 13.24
CA PHE A 368 -8.73 18.35 12.66
C PHE A 368 -7.80 17.29 12.06
N ASN A 369 -6.47 17.38 12.23
CA ASN A 369 -5.56 16.39 11.68
C ASN A 369 -5.66 15.07 12.48
N PRO A 370 -5.98 13.92 11.81
CA PRO A 370 -6.19 12.64 12.50
C PRO A 370 -5.04 12.19 13.38
N TYR A 371 -3.79 12.38 12.93
CA TYR A 371 -2.62 12.00 13.69
C TYR A 371 -2.42 12.85 14.94
N TYR A 372 -2.53 14.19 14.81
CA TYR A 372 -2.40 15.08 15.96
C TYR A 372 -3.56 14.94 16.93
N TYR A 373 -4.78 14.69 16.42
CA TYR A 373 -5.95 14.46 17.24
C TYR A 373 -5.79 13.21 18.12
N GLU A 374 -5.38 12.08 17.55
CA GLU A 374 -5.09 10.87 18.30
C GLU A 374 -4.01 11.10 19.36
N ARG A 375 -2.90 11.78 18.98
CA ARG A 375 -1.81 12.06 19.92
C ARG A 375 -2.24 12.94 21.09
N LEU A 376 -3.03 13.98 20.84
CA LEU A 376 -3.56 14.84 21.91
C LEU A 376 -4.51 14.06 22.82
N CYS A 377 -5.37 13.23 22.28
CA CYS A 377 -6.27 12.38 23.06
C CYS A 377 -5.50 11.34 23.91
N ALA A 378 -4.40 10.79 23.41
CA ALA A 378 -3.58 9.81 24.13
C ALA A 378 -2.83 10.39 25.35
N PHE A 379 -2.72 11.72 25.47
CA PHE A 379 -2.07 12.42 26.60
C PHE A 379 -3.07 13.02 27.58
N ASN A 380 -4.36 13.00 27.30
CA ASN A 380 -5.44 13.54 28.09
C ASN A 380 -6.43 12.46 28.52
#